data_1ab233781df87e1a5064eb02321f6ab2
#
_entry.id   1ab233781df87e1a5064eb02321f6ab2
#
_cell.length_a   1.000
_cell.length_b   1.000
_cell.length_c   1.000
_cell.angle_alpha   90.00
_cell.angle_beta   90.00
_cell.angle_gamma   90.00
#
_symmetry.space_group_name_H-M   'P 1'
#
loop_
_entity.id
_entity.type
_entity.pdbx_description
1 polymer ?
#
loop_
_entity_poly.entity_id
_entity_poly.type
_entity_poly.pdbx_seq_one_letter_code
_entity_poly.pdbx_strand_id
1 'polypeptide(L)'
;MKAKINKKTLVQTLSHLHSVVEKRNTIPILANVLIEAKDKSLVLAATDMEIAELQSISCEVLQDGAITTPAHILYDIVRKLPDEATIELESVEGKKLEIKTDKISFSLMCLPPNDFPDIHSGEFPDGFDI
;
A
#
# COMPACT_ATOMS: atom_id res chain seq x y z
N MET A 1 9.73 -2.63 -6.89
CA MET A 1 9.16 -1.36 -6.42
C MET A 1 10.05 -0.79 -5.34
N LYS A 2 10.38 0.45 -5.44
CA LYS A 2 11.16 1.13 -4.42
C LYS A 2 10.78 2.59 -4.39
N ALA A 3 10.38 3.07 -3.21
CA ALA A 3 9.93 4.44 -3.05
C ALA A 3 10.26 4.98 -1.66
N LYS A 4 10.38 6.29 -1.56
CA LYS A 4 10.57 6.97 -0.28
C LYS A 4 9.41 7.90 -0.02
N ILE A 5 8.86 7.84 1.17
CA ILE A 5 7.68 8.60 1.52
C ILE A 5 7.75 9.07 2.97
N ASN A 6 7.14 10.21 3.24
CA ASN A 6 7.03 10.75 4.58
C ASN A 6 6.08 9.91 5.43
N LYS A 7 6.46 9.64 6.67
CA LYS A 7 5.65 8.81 7.57
C LYS A 7 4.25 9.38 7.79
N LYS A 8 4.13 10.68 8.00
CA LYS A 8 2.82 11.28 8.26
C LYS A 8 1.86 11.09 7.10
N THR A 9 2.36 11.28 5.88
CA THR A 9 1.54 11.11 4.68
C THR A 9 1.09 9.66 4.53
N LEU A 10 2.01 8.73 4.75
CA LEU A 10 1.69 7.31 4.62
C LEU A 10 0.68 6.87 5.68
N VAL A 11 0.84 7.33 6.93
CA VAL A 11 -0.10 6.99 8.00
C VAL A 11 -1.49 7.52 7.71
N GLN A 12 -1.60 8.75 7.24
CA GLN A 12 -2.91 9.32 6.88
C GLN A 12 -3.59 8.51 5.81
N THR A 13 -2.84 8.15 4.77
CA THR A 13 -3.38 7.38 3.67
C THR A 13 -3.82 5.99 4.13
N LEU A 14 -2.99 5.31 4.90
CA LEU A 14 -3.33 3.98 5.41
C LEU A 14 -4.52 4.03 6.37
N SER A 15 -4.65 5.10 7.14
CA SER A 15 -5.79 5.29 8.02
C SER A 15 -7.11 5.33 7.25
N HIS A 16 -7.12 6.01 6.11
CA HIS A 16 -8.30 6.05 5.26
C HIS A 16 -8.61 4.68 4.64
N LEU A 17 -7.60 4.01 4.14
CA LEU A 17 -7.78 2.70 3.50
C LEU A 17 -8.13 1.61 4.49
N HIS A 18 -7.67 1.75 5.72
CA HIS A 18 -7.88 0.76 6.77
C HIS A 18 -9.37 0.53 7.02
N SER A 19 -10.20 1.54 6.84
CA SER A 19 -11.63 1.40 7.05
C SER A 19 -12.31 0.54 5.98
N VAL A 20 -11.70 0.42 4.81
CA VAL A 20 -12.23 -0.41 3.73
C VAL A 20 -11.86 -1.87 3.94
N VAL A 21 -10.68 -2.12 4.54
CA VAL A 21 -10.19 -3.47 4.75
C VAL A 21 -10.86 -4.05 5.99
N GLU A 22 -11.71 -5.04 5.76
CA GLU A 22 -12.46 -5.65 6.86
C GLU A 22 -11.63 -6.69 7.58
N LYS A 23 -11.56 -6.59 8.90
CA LYS A 23 -10.82 -7.56 9.72
C LYS A 23 -11.42 -8.95 9.66
N ARG A 24 -12.71 -9.04 9.36
CA ARG A 24 -13.44 -10.31 9.31
C ARG A 24 -13.52 -10.87 7.90
N ASN A 25 -12.84 -10.25 6.96
CA ASN A 25 -12.85 -10.72 5.60
C ASN A 25 -12.18 -12.08 5.50
N THR A 26 -12.87 -13.06 4.92
CA THR A 26 -12.34 -14.40 4.79
C THR A 26 -11.50 -14.59 3.53
N ILE A 27 -11.44 -13.60 2.68
CA ILE A 27 -10.61 -13.65 1.46
C ILE A 27 -9.27 -12.97 1.78
N PRO A 28 -8.18 -13.72 1.90
CA PRO A 28 -6.90 -13.16 2.38
C PRO A 28 -6.40 -11.96 1.59
N ILE A 29 -6.53 -11.98 0.26
CA ILE A 29 -6.01 -10.87 -0.55
C ILE A 29 -6.72 -9.55 -0.23
N LEU A 30 -7.98 -9.60 0.23
CA LEU A 30 -8.73 -8.40 0.57
C LEU A 30 -8.34 -7.82 1.93
N ALA A 31 -7.54 -8.53 2.71
CA ALA A 31 -6.94 -7.98 3.93
C ALA A 31 -5.69 -7.17 3.59
N ASN A 32 -5.27 -7.17 2.33
CA ASN A 32 -4.09 -6.44 1.87
C ASN A 32 -4.49 -5.14 1.18
N VAL A 33 -3.53 -4.23 1.13
CA VAL A 33 -3.62 -3.07 0.25
C VAL A 33 -2.66 -3.29 -0.91
N LEU A 34 -3.06 -2.83 -2.08
CA LEU A 34 -2.18 -2.79 -3.24
C LEU A 34 -1.37 -1.51 -3.18
N ILE A 35 -0.07 -1.62 -3.35
CA ILE A 35 0.82 -0.46 -3.43
C ILE A 35 1.49 -0.50 -4.79
N GLU A 36 1.28 0.55 -5.57
CA GLU A 36 1.86 0.65 -6.90
C GLU A 36 2.67 1.93 -7.00
N ALA A 37 3.95 1.80 -7.34
CA ALA A 37 4.84 2.92 -7.51
C ALA A 37 5.06 3.16 -9.00
N LYS A 38 4.79 4.37 -9.46
CA LYS A 38 4.95 4.73 -10.87
C LYS A 38 5.17 6.23 -10.99
N ASP A 39 6.13 6.59 -11.83
CA ASP A 39 6.51 7.98 -12.05
C ASP A 39 6.96 8.61 -10.74
N LYS A 40 6.23 9.55 -10.21
CA LYS A 40 6.60 10.23 -8.97
C LYS A 40 5.49 10.09 -7.93
N SER A 41 4.76 8.99 -7.99
CA SER A 41 3.65 8.81 -7.06
C SER A 41 3.50 7.35 -6.64
N LEU A 42 2.89 7.19 -5.48
CA LEU A 42 2.41 5.89 -4.99
C LEU A 42 0.90 5.90 -5.06
N VAL A 43 0.33 4.86 -5.62
CA VAL A 43 -1.10 4.63 -5.56
C VAL A 43 -1.33 3.48 -4.60
N LEU A 44 -2.16 3.73 -3.59
CA LEU A 44 -2.55 2.70 -2.64
C LEU A 44 -4.03 2.42 -2.85
N ALA A 45 -4.39 1.14 -2.85
CA ALA A 45 -5.75 0.74 -3.13
C ALA A 45 -6.22 -0.35 -2.17
N ALA A 46 -7.47 -0.25 -1.76
CA ALA A 46 -8.13 -1.27 -0.93
C ALA A 46 -9.52 -1.52 -1.47
N THR A 47 -10.01 -2.73 -1.32
CA THR A 47 -11.36 -3.07 -1.73
C THR A 47 -11.92 -4.19 -0.88
N ASP A 48 -13.25 -4.18 -0.69
CA ASP A 48 -13.98 -5.28 -0.07
C ASP A 48 -14.88 -5.98 -1.09
N MET A 49 -14.61 -5.77 -2.37
CA MET A 49 -15.35 -6.27 -3.53
C MET A 49 -16.61 -5.48 -3.87
N GLU A 50 -17.13 -4.69 -2.95
CA GLU A 50 -18.27 -3.82 -3.22
C GLU A 50 -17.84 -2.39 -3.38
N ILE A 51 -16.83 -1.99 -2.59
CA ILE A 51 -16.29 -0.64 -2.60
C ILE A 51 -14.80 -0.77 -2.85
N ALA A 52 -14.26 0.13 -3.65
CA ALA A 52 -12.82 0.24 -3.79
C ALA A 52 -12.43 1.68 -3.52
N GLU A 53 -11.29 1.87 -2.86
CA GLU A 53 -10.78 3.19 -2.59
C GLU A 53 -9.34 3.26 -3.06
N LEU A 54 -9.01 4.32 -3.78
CA LEU A 54 -7.67 4.57 -4.25
C LEU A 54 -7.18 5.90 -3.70
N GLN A 55 -5.95 5.91 -3.22
CA GLN A 55 -5.30 7.12 -2.75
C GLN A 55 -3.99 7.27 -3.52
N SER A 56 -3.75 8.46 -4.04
CA SER A 56 -2.51 8.76 -4.76
C SER A 56 -1.69 9.74 -3.95
N ILE A 57 -0.42 9.43 -3.79
CA ILE A 57 0.50 10.23 -2.98
C ILE A 57 1.72 10.58 -3.82
N SER A 58 2.08 11.86 -3.84
CA SER A 58 3.33 12.27 -4.46
C SER A 58 4.50 11.85 -3.56
N CYS A 59 5.49 11.22 -4.15
CA CYS A 59 6.66 10.78 -3.40
C CYS A 59 7.83 10.54 -4.34
N GLU A 60 8.98 10.20 -3.77
CA GLU A 60 10.14 9.86 -4.57
C GLU A 60 10.06 8.37 -4.93
N VAL A 61 9.93 8.07 -6.22
CA VAL A 61 9.90 6.70 -6.72
C VAL A 61 11.27 6.40 -7.32
N LEU A 62 11.94 5.41 -6.76
CA LEU A 62 13.27 5.01 -7.23
C LEU A 62 13.19 3.86 -8.21
N GLN A 63 12.13 3.06 -8.15
CA GLN A 63 11.92 1.95 -9.04
C GLN A 63 10.43 1.66 -9.13
N ASP A 64 9.89 1.60 -10.33
CA ASP A 64 8.48 1.28 -10.56
C ASP A 64 8.18 -0.17 -10.15
N GLY A 65 6.95 -0.43 -9.81
CA GLY A 65 6.51 -1.78 -9.47
C GLY A 65 5.28 -1.76 -8.60
N ALA A 66 4.82 -2.95 -8.22
CA ALA A 66 3.63 -3.10 -7.40
C ALA A 66 3.77 -4.30 -6.48
N ILE A 67 3.08 -4.23 -5.34
CA ILE A 67 3.04 -5.32 -4.38
C ILE A 67 1.77 -5.17 -3.53
N THR A 68 1.27 -6.27 -2.97
CA THR A 68 0.21 -6.19 -1.98
C THR A 68 0.76 -6.54 -0.61
N THR A 69 0.30 -5.87 0.42
CA THR A 69 0.81 -6.05 1.77
C THR A 69 -0.34 -6.01 2.77
N PRO A 70 -0.22 -6.75 3.90
CA PRO A 70 -1.28 -6.73 4.91
C PRO A 70 -1.51 -5.32 5.44
N ALA A 71 -2.72 -4.83 5.30
CA ALA A 71 -3.05 -3.45 5.62
C ALA A 71 -2.89 -3.13 7.11
N HIS A 72 -3.43 -3.99 7.96
CA HIS A 72 -3.41 -3.74 9.40
C HIS A 72 -2.00 -3.80 9.98
N ILE A 73 -1.21 -4.76 9.52
CA ILE A 73 0.16 -4.91 10.00
C ILE A 73 1.01 -3.73 9.52
N LEU A 74 0.88 -3.36 8.26
CA LEU A 74 1.60 -2.21 7.72
C LEU A 74 1.25 -0.93 8.47
N TYR A 75 -0.04 -0.71 8.69
CA TYR A 75 -0.49 0.46 9.42
C TYR A 75 0.09 0.49 10.84
N ASP A 76 0.05 -0.65 11.54
CA ASP A 76 0.59 -0.73 12.90
C ASP A 76 2.09 -0.45 12.95
N ILE A 77 2.83 -0.95 11.99
CA ILE A 77 4.27 -0.71 11.93
C ILE A 77 4.55 0.77 11.67
N VAL A 78 3.91 1.32 10.65
CA VAL A 78 4.20 2.68 10.20
C VAL A 78 3.84 3.72 11.27
N ARG A 79 2.71 3.55 11.94
CA ARG A 79 2.29 4.52 12.95
C ARG A 79 3.20 4.57 14.16
N LYS A 80 3.99 3.52 14.38
CA LYS A 80 4.92 3.46 15.52
C LYS A 80 6.28 4.06 15.20
N LEU A 81 6.53 4.41 13.95
CA LEU A 81 7.78 5.04 13.56
C LEU A 81 7.80 6.50 13.97
N PRO A 82 9.00 7.11 14.08
CA PRO A 82 9.10 8.54 14.42
C PRO A 82 8.32 9.41 13.45
N ASP A 83 7.67 10.46 13.96
CA ASP A 83 6.80 11.31 13.14
C ASP A 83 7.51 11.98 11.98
N GLU A 84 8.79 12.25 12.12
CA GLU A 84 9.56 12.93 11.08
C GLU A 84 10.33 11.97 10.19
N ALA A 85 10.10 10.66 10.35
CA ALA A 85 10.83 9.66 9.58
C ALA A 85 10.47 9.70 8.11
N THR A 86 11.47 9.48 7.28
CA THR A 86 11.27 9.16 5.88
C THR A 86 11.34 7.65 5.76
N ILE A 87 10.31 7.08 5.18
CA ILE A 87 10.17 5.63 5.06
C ILE A 87 10.55 5.20 3.66
N GLU A 88 11.43 4.22 3.56
CA GLU A 88 11.73 3.59 2.29
C GLU A 88 10.96 2.28 2.20
N LEU A 89 10.17 2.13 1.15
CA LEU A 89 9.44 0.92 0.86
C LEU A 89 10.09 0.24 -0.33
N GLU A 90 10.40 -1.03 -0.18
CA GLU A 90 11.05 -1.78 -1.26
C GLU A 90 10.48 -3.19 -1.32
N SER A 91 10.01 -3.59 -2.50
CA SER A 91 9.58 -4.97 -2.71
C SER A 91 10.79 -5.82 -3.07
N VAL A 92 10.87 -6.99 -2.48
CA VAL A 92 11.96 -7.94 -2.72
C VAL A 92 11.35 -9.19 -3.35
N GLU A 93 11.73 -9.43 -4.60
CA GLU A 93 11.30 -10.62 -5.36
C GLU A 93 9.78 -10.78 -5.47
N GLY A 94 9.05 -9.67 -5.27
CA GLY A 94 7.58 -9.72 -5.33
C GLY A 94 6.92 -10.47 -4.18
N LYS A 95 7.69 -10.84 -3.15
CA LYS A 95 7.18 -11.66 -2.04
C LYS A 95 7.27 -10.98 -0.69
N LYS A 96 8.10 -9.97 -0.56
CA LYS A 96 8.31 -9.26 0.68
C LYS A 96 8.29 -7.77 0.45
N LEU A 97 7.82 -7.05 1.43
CA LEU A 97 7.95 -5.61 1.49
C LEU A 97 8.88 -5.26 2.62
N GLU A 98 9.97 -4.58 2.32
CA GLU A 98 10.86 -4.05 3.34
C GLU A 98 10.48 -2.62 3.64
N ILE A 99 10.37 -2.32 4.93
CA ILE A 99 10.01 -1.00 5.42
C ILE A 99 11.20 -0.51 6.23
N LYS A 100 11.87 0.52 5.74
CA LYS A 100 13.13 0.98 6.33
C LYS A 100 13.09 2.45 6.70
N THR A 101 13.70 2.77 7.82
CA THR A 101 14.05 4.14 8.17
C THR A 101 15.56 4.17 8.44
N ASP A 102 16.08 5.30 8.90
CA ASP A 102 17.52 5.41 9.19
C ASP A 102 18.01 4.35 10.17
N LYS A 103 17.16 3.92 11.10
CA LYS A 103 17.59 3.07 12.20
C LYS A 103 16.82 1.77 12.32
N ILE A 104 15.72 1.63 11.60
CA ILE A 104 14.79 0.53 11.80
C ILE A 104 14.49 -0.13 10.46
N SER A 105 14.39 -1.44 10.46
CA SER A 105 14.02 -2.19 9.27
C SER A 105 13.05 -3.30 9.64
N PHE A 106 11.96 -3.39 8.89
CA PHE A 106 10.95 -4.45 9.03
C PHE A 106 10.76 -5.13 7.69
N SER A 107 10.38 -6.40 7.73
CA SER A 107 10.02 -7.15 6.53
C SER A 107 8.64 -7.75 6.72
N LEU A 108 7.78 -7.61 5.72
CA LEU A 108 6.46 -8.21 5.70
C LEU A 108 6.35 -9.18 4.53
N MET A 109 5.76 -10.34 4.78
CA MET A 109 5.42 -11.26 3.70
C MET A 109 4.22 -10.70 2.96
N CYS A 110 4.27 -10.77 1.64
CA CYS A 110 3.27 -10.14 0.79
C CYS A 110 2.72 -11.14 -0.20
N LEU A 111 1.58 -10.78 -0.81
CA LEU A 111 0.98 -11.58 -1.86
C LEU A 111 1.24 -10.91 -3.21
N PRO A 112 1.26 -11.69 -4.31
CA PRO A 112 1.46 -11.12 -5.64
C PRO A 112 0.35 -10.12 -5.97
N PRO A 113 0.68 -9.01 -6.65
CA PRO A 113 -0.35 -8.04 -7.04
C PRO A 113 -1.38 -8.62 -7.99
N ASN A 114 -1.04 -9.66 -8.73
CA ASN A 114 -1.98 -10.30 -9.66
C ASN A 114 -3.19 -10.91 -8.98
N ASP A 115 -3.08 -11.24 -7.69
CA ASP A 115 -4.20 -11.80 -6.94
C ASP A 115 -5.17 -10.73 -6.45
N PHE A 116 -4.77 -9.47 -6.53
CA PHE A 116 -5.62 -8.37 -6.11
C PHE A 116 -6.64 -8.06 -7.22
N PRO A 117 -7.91 -7.74 -6.85
CA PRO A 117 -8.90 -7.38 -7.87
C PRO A 117 -8.40 -6.22 -8.73
N ASP A 118 -8.64 -6.33 -10.04
CA ASP A 118 -8.18 -5.31 -10.98
C ASP A 118 -9.08 -4.08 -10.92
N ILE A 119 -8.60 -3.07 -10.24
CA ILE A 119 -9.32 -1.81 -10.08
C ILE A 119 -8.87 -0.75 -11.09
N HIS A 120 -7.92 -1.09 -11.96
CA HIS A 120 -7.41 -0.16 -12.98
C HIS A 120 -7.96 -0.43 -14.37
N SER A 121 -8.64 -1.55 -14.57
CA SER A 121 -9.03 -2.01 -15.89
C SER A 121 -10.35 -1.41 -16.38
N GLY A 122 -10.99 -0.57 -15.59
CA GLY A 122 -12.28 -0.02 -15.97
C GLY A 122 -13.46 -0.89 -15.64
N GLU A 123 -13.27 -1.87 -14.78
CA GLU A 123 -14.38 -2.70 -14.30
C GLU A 123 -15.31 -1.93 -13.38
N PHE A 124 -14.84 -0.84 -12.85
CA PHE A 124 -15.63 0.02 -11.98
C PHE A 124 -16.28 1.12 -12.79
N PRO A 125 -17.40 1.68 -12.27
CA PRO A 125 -18.06 2.78 -12.95
C PRO A 125 -17.13 3.98 -13.15
N ASP A 126 -17.48 4.82 -14.12
CA ASP A 126 -16.66 5.97 -14.50
C ASP A 126 -16.30 6.91 -13.36
N GLY A 127 -17.13 6.99 -12.34
CA GLY A 127 -16.81 7.82 -11.18
C GLY A 127 -15.55 7.38 -10.44
N PHE A 128 -14.98 6.27 -10.84
CA PHE A 128 -13.76 5.74 -10.25
C PHE A 128 -12.50 6.16 -10.99
N ASP A 129 -12.64 6.86 -12.06
CA ASP A 129 -11.50 7.40 -12.77
C ASP A 129 -10.84 8.47 -11.92
N ILE A 130 -9.57 8.39 -11.86
CA ILE A 130 -8.79 9.29 -11.03
C ILE A 130 -7.86 10.10 -11.89
#